data_d9c61379179b85929dd2bf98a1dc3930
#
_entry.id   d9c61379179b85929dd2bf98a1dc3930
#
_cell.length_a   1.000
_cell.length_b   1.000
_cell.length_c   1.000
_cell.angle_alpha   90.00
_cell.angle_beta   90.00
_cell.angle_gamma   90.00
#
_symmetry.space_group_name_H-M   'P 1'
#
loop_
_entity.id
_entity.type
_entity.pdbx_description
1 polymer ?
#
loop_
_entity_poly.entity_id
_entity_poly.type
_entity_poly.pdbx_seq_one_letter_code
_entity_poly.pdbx_strand_id
1 'polypeptide(L)'
;MAIRVAINGFGRIGRNILRAAKESGAEIDFVAINDLTDNETLAHLLAYDSVHGRYPGTIETTPNGISVDGDEIRVTSERDPANLPWKDLDVDIVFEATGRFTQREDAAKHLEAGAKKVIITAPAKDEDITVVLGVNEEDYDPENHDIISNASCTTNCLAPVVKVLMDNFGFRRGIMTTVHAYTNDQSILDLPHKDLRRARAAAVSIIPTTTGAAKATSLVIPEVRGKIDGLAMRVPTPNVSIVDLTAELEKDVTVEEVNEVFRKEAEGRLKGVLAVSDEPLVSIDYVGNPNSSVIDSLSTYVIEERMIKVLSWYDNEWGYSSRCVDLAKYIAEKGL
;
A
#
# COMPACT_ATOMS: atom_id res chain seq x y z
N MET A 1 16.15 -16.96 10.68
CA MET A 1 16.83 -16.76 9.37
C MET A 1 16.10 -15.62 8.69
N ALA A 2 16.80 -14.74 7.99
CA ALA A 2 16.17 -13.67 7.23
C ALA A 2 15.23 -14.27 6.17
N ILE A 3 14.10 -13.59 5.92
CA ILE A 3 13.14 -13.99 4.90
C ILE A 3 13.75 -13.73 3.53
N ARG A 4 13.79 -14.72 2.64
CA ARG A 4 14.35 -14.58 1.30
C ARG A 4 13.29 -14.08 0.33
N VAL A 5 13.48 -12.87 -0.18
CA VAL A 5 12.46 -12.14 -0.94
C VAL A 5 12.95 -11.83 -2.34
N ALA A 6 12.04 -11.96 -3.30
CA ALA A 6 12.22 -11.42 -4.65
C ALA A 6 11.16 -10.35 -4.96
N ILE A 7 11.53 -9.40 -5.82
CA ILE A 7 10.64 -8.35 -6.31
C ILE A 7 10.45 -8.53 -7.82
N ASN A 8 9.21 -8.74 -8.26
CA ASN A 8 8.85 -8.71 -9.66
C ASN A 8 8.25 -7.35 -10.01
N GLY A 9 8.97 -6.55 -10.79
CA GLY A 9 8.65 -5.16 -11.10
C GLY A 9 9.33 -4.17 -10.15
N PHE A 10 10.44 -3.58 -10.58
CA PHE A 10 11.22 -2.63 -9.79
C PHE A 10 10.85 -1.18 -10.11
N GLY A 11 9.52 -0.93 -10.22
CA GLY A 11 8.91 0.39 -10.34
C GLY A 11 8.94 1.18 -9.04
N ARG A 12 8.03 2.18 -8.91
CA ARG A 12 7.94 3.01 -7.68
C ARG A 12 7.80 2.15 -6.43
N ILE A 13 6.82 1.25 -6.40
CA ILE A 13 6.51 0.44 -5.22
C ILE A 13 7.61 -0.59 -4.94
N GLY A 14 8.10 -1.30 -5.95
CA GLY A 14 9.20 -2.28 -5.75
C GLY A 14 10.45 -1.63 -5.15
N ARG A 15 10.86 -0.44 -5.63
CA ARG A 15 11.99 0.29 -5.06
C ARG A 15 11.72 0.80 -3.65
N ASN A 16 10.52 1.29 -3.38
CA ASN A 16 10.16 1.78 -2.05
C ASN A 16 10.03 0.65 -1.02
N ILE A 17 9.60 -0.55 -1.41
CA ILE A 17 9.63 -1.74 -0.54
C ILE A 17 11.06 -2.04 -0.08
N LEU A 18 12.02 -2.07 -1.01
CA LEU A 18 13.42 -2.29 -0.66
C LEU A 18 13.95 -1.19 0.26
N ARG A 19 13.69 0.08 -0.06
CA ARG A 19 14.11 1.22 0.77
C ARG A 19 13.48 1.18 2.16
N ALA A 20 12.17 0.93 2.26
CA ALA A 20 11.46 0.85 3.54
C ALA A 20 11.95 -0.32 4.40
N ALA A 21 12.25 -1.47 3.79
CA ALA A 21 12.82 -2.61 4.51
C ALA A 21 14.22 -2.28 5.09
N LYS A 22 15.09 -1.64 4.29
CA LYS A 22 16.43 -1.22 4.74
C LYS A 22 16.34 -0.16 5.83
N GLU A 23 15.48 0.84 5.69
CA GLU A 23 15.30 1.91 6.68
C GLU A 23 14.73 1.41 8.01
N SER A 24 13.77 0.48 7.95
CA SER A 24 13.18 -0.11 9.16
C SER A 24 14.09 -1.17 9.82
N GLY A 25 15.19 -1.56 9.20
CA GLY A 25 16.04 -2.64 9.67
C GLY A 25 15.35 -4.02 9.66
N ALA A 26 14.38 -4.22 8.75
CA ALA A 26 13.68 -5.49 8.61
C ALA A 26 14.67 -6.62 8.23
N GLU A 27 14.56 -7.78 8.88
CA GLU A 27 15.37 -8.97 8.58
C GLU A 27 14.90 -9.66 7.28
N ILE A 28 15.04 -8.94 6.16
CA ILE A 28 14.67 -9.37 4.80
C ILE A 28 15.94 -9.44 3.95
N ASP A 29 16.17 -10.60 3.34
CA ASP A 29 17.21 -10.84 2.34
C ASP A 29 16.61 -10.70 0.93
N PHE A 30 16.87 -9.58 0.25
CA PHE A 30 16.46 -9.39 -1.13
C PHE A 30 17.41 -10.13 -2.07
N VAL A 31 17.01 -11.29 -2.52
CA VAL A 31 17.86 -12.18 -3.34
C VAL A 31 17.77 -11.93 -4.83
N ALA A 32 16.63 -11.39 -5.30
CA ALA A 32 16.45 -11.09 -6.71
C ALA A 32 15.44 -9.97 -6.99
N ILE A 33 15.65 -9.33 -8.12
CA ILE A 33 14.72 -8.38 -8.77
C ILE A 33 14.51 -8.88 -10.20
N ASN A 34 13.26 -8.86 -10.66
CA ASN A 34 12.95 -9.03 -12.07
C ASN A 34 12.38 -7.75 -12.63
N ASP A 35 13.01 -7.19 -13.65
CA ASP A 35 12.52 -6.04 -14.40
C ASP A 35 13.05 -6.09 -15.83
N LEU A 36 12.34 -5.49 -16.78
CA LEU A 36 12.74 -5.47 -18.19
C LEU A 36 13.76 -4.37 -18.51
N THR A 37 14.08 -3.55 -17.52
CA THR A 37 15.02 -2.42 -17.59
C THR A 37 16.45 -2.91 -17.26
N ASP A 38 17.46 -2.26 -17.79
CA ASP A 38 18.88 -2.58 -17.53
C ASP A 38 19.32 -2.22 -16.10
N ASN A 39 20.36 -2.89 -15.62
CA ASN A 39 20.88 -2.75 -14.25
C ASN A 39 21.31 -1.33 -13.90
N GLU A 40 21.92 -0.59 -14.84
CA GLU A 40 22.39 0.77 -14.61
C GLU A 40 21.22 1.73 -14.35
N THR A 41 20.17 1.61 -15.16
CA THR A 41 18.95 2.41 -14.98
C THR A 41 18.24 2.05 -13.67
N LEU A 42 18.15 0.76 -13.31
CA LEU A 42 17.55 0.32 -12.05
C LEU A 42 18.33 0.83 -10.83
N ALA A 43 19.65 0.72 -10.85
CA ALA A 43 20.53 1.24 -9.80
C ALA A 43 20.41 2.76 -9.66
N HIS A 44 20.39 3.48 -10.80
CA HIS A 44 20.22 4.94 -10.80
C HIS A 44 18.89 5.37 -10.19
N LEU A 45 17.77 4.74 -10.60
CA LEU A 45 16.44 5.06 -10.09
C LEU A 45 16.22 4.62 -8.63
N LEU A 46 16.99 3.66 -8.13
CA LEU A 46 17.01 3.33 -6.70
C LEU A 46 17.82 4.35 -5.92
N ALA A 47 18.95 4.83 -6.47
CA ALA A 47 19.81 5.81 -5.83
C ALA A 47 19.17 7.20 -5.72
N TYR A 48 18.42 7.62 -6.75
CA TYR A 48 17.85 8.96 -6.85
C TYR A 48 16.34 8.89 -7.04
N ASP A 49 15.61 9.47 -6.11
CA ASP A 49 14.15 9.54 -6.15
C ASP A 49 13.69 10.99 -6.02
N SER A 50 12.81 11.41 -6.93
CA SER A 50 12.32 12.80 -6.96
C SER A 50 11.40 13.16 -5.80
N VAL A 51 10.82 12.15 -5.13
CA VAL A 51 9.91 12.32 -4.00
C VAL A 51 10.62 12.02 -2.68
N HIS A 52 11.29 10.86 -2.60
CA HIS A 52 11.92 10.37 -1.36
C HIS A 52 13.41 10.70 -1.27
N GLY A 53 13.94 11.45 -2.24
CA GLY A 53 15.34 11.91 -2.22
C GLY A 53 16.36 10.80 -2.49
N ARG A 54 17.62 11.13 -2.23
CA ARG A 54 18.74 10.21 -2.45
C ARG A 54 18.73 9.09 -1.42
N TYR A 55 18.99 7.85 -1.89
CA TYR A 55 19.22 6.71 -0.98
C TYR A 55 20.42 7.00 -0.07
N PRO A 56 20.32 6.80 1.25
CA PRO A 56 21.38 7.21 2.20
C PRO A 56 22.59 6.28 2.21
N GLY A 57 22.49 5.10 1.62
CA GLY A 57 23.55 4.09 1.54
C GLY A 57 24.29 4.07 0.21
N THR A 58 24.90 2.93 -0.10
CA THR A 58 25.65 2.68 -1.34
C THR A 58 24.85 1.81 -2.30
N ILE A 59 24.83 2.21 -3.58
CA ILE A 59 24.22 1.43 -4.66
C ILE A 59 25.23 1.34 -5.79
N GLU A 60 25.52 0.11 -6.21
CA GLU A 60 26.47 -0.17 -7.28
C GLU A 60 25.83 -1.14 -8.29
N THR A 61 26.20 -0.99 -9.56
CA THR A 61 25.83 -1.94 -10.61
C THR A 61 26.85 -3.07 -10.63
N THR A 62 26.37 -4.32 -10.69
CA THR A 62 27.21 -5.50 -10.83
C THR A 62 26.95 -6.20 -12.17
N PRO A 63 27.82 -7.12 -12.63
CA PRO A 63 27.57 -7.85 -13.86
C PRO A 63 26.26 -8.65 -13.87
N ASN A 64 25.80 -9.10 -12.69
CA ASN A 64 24.62 -9.96 -12.56
C ASN A 64 23.41 -9.24 -11.92
N GLY A 65 23.55 -7.94 -11.55
CA GLY A 65 22.49 -7.24 -10.87
C GLY A 65 22.90 -5.89 -10.29
N ILE A 66 22.49 -5.64 -9.07
CA ILE A 66 22.84 -4.44 -8.30
C ILE A 66 23.31 -4.85 -6.91
N SER A 67 24.20 -4.06 -6.32
CA SER A 67 24.59 -4.19 -4.91
C SER A 67 23.99 -3.01 -4.13
N VAL A 68 23.38 -3.30 -2.99
CA VAL A 68 22.80 -2.31 -2.09
C VAL A 68 23.41 -2.48 -0.71
N ASP A 69 24.20 -1.51 -0.26
CA ASP A 69 24.94 -1.55 1.01
C ASP A 69 25.87 -2.77 1.15
N GLY A 70 26.38 -3.28 0.02
CA GLY A 70 27.24 -4.46 -0.05
C GLY A 70 26.50 -5.78 -0.26
N ASP A 71 25.17 -5.81 -0.13
CA ASP A 71 24.35 -6.97 -0.42
C ASP A 71 24.10 -7.08 -1.94
N GLU A 72 24.51 -8.18 -2.56
CA GLU A 72 24.32 -8.39 -4.00
C GLU A 72 22.91 -8.94 -4.28
N ILE A 73 22.18 -8.27 -5.14
CA ILE A 73 20.82 -8.64 -5.56
C ILE A 73 20.86 -8.99 -7.05
N ARG A 74 20.53 -10.23 -7.38
CA ARG A 74 20.47 -10.69 -8.77
C ARG A 74 19.33 -9.98 -9.53
N VAL A 75 19.63 -9.47 -10.74
CA VAL A 75 18.61 -8.92 -11.63
C VAL A 75 18.36 -9.89 -12.78
N THR A 76 17.10 -10.16 -13.05
CA THR A 76 16.60 -10.93 -14.20
C THR A 76 15.71 -10.06 -15.08
N SER A 77 15.58 -10.43 -16.36
CA SER A 77 14.75 -9.70 -17.33
C SER A 77 13.82 -10.68 -18.04
N GLU A 78 12.91 -11.28 -17.27
CA GLU A 78 11.97 -12.30 -17.75
C GLU A 78 10.54 -11.75 -17.80
N ARG A 79 9.85 -12.05 -18.91
CA ARG A 79 8.46 -11.59 -19.11
C ARG A 79 7.42 -12.52 -18.50
N ASP A 80 7.69 -13.83 -18.53
CA ASP A 80 6.80 -14.83 -17.95
C ASP A 80 7.27 -15.23 -16.56
N PRO A 81 6.52 -14.94 -15.50
CA PRO A 81 6.92 -15.28 -14.15
C PRO A 81 7.21 -16.77 -13.91
N ALA A 82 6.63 -17.67 -14.69
CA ALA A 82 6.87 -19.11 -14.58
C ALA A 82 8.32 -19.51 -14.89
N ASN A 83 9.07 -18.68 -15.64
CA ASN A 83 10.46 -18.94 -16.00
C ASN A 83 11.48 -18.30 -15.04
N LEU A 84 11.03 -17.66 -13.98
CA LEU A 84 11.89 -16.99 -13.01
C LEU A 84 12.61 -18.01 -12.10
N PRO A 85 13.86 -17.74 -11.68
CA PRO A 85 14.67 -18.73 -10.98
C PRO A 85 14.38 -18.77 -9.46
N TRP A 86 13.12 -18.69 -9.05
CA TRP A 86 12.76 -18.59 -7.63
C TRP A 86 13.15 -19.83 -6.84
N LYS A 87 13.02 -21.01 -7.43
CA LYS A 87 13.43 -22.27 -6.82
C LYS A 87 14.94 -22.33 -6.57
N ASP A 88 15.75 -21.90 -7.56
CA ASP A 88 17.21 -21.94 -7.46
C ASP A 88 17.75 -20.92 -6.44
N LEU A 89 16.96 -19.89 -6.15
CA LEU A 89 17.29 -18.82 -5.21
C LEU A 89 16.61 -19.00 -3.85
N ASP A 90 15.94 -20.13 -3.61
CA ASP A 90 15.19 -20.41 -2.36
C ASP A 90 14.31 -19.24 -1.94
N VAL A 91 13.52 -18.67 -2.86
CA VAL A 91 12.66 -17.52 -2.59
C VAL A 91 11.48 -17.94 -1.71
N ASP A 92 11.35 -17.31 -0.56
CA ASP A 92 10.22 -17.51 0.34
C ASP A 92 9.00 -16.70 -0.14
N ILE A 93 9.19 -15.41 -0.38
CA ILE A 93 8.10 -14.49 -0.74
C ILE A 93 8.48 -13.70 -1.99
N VAL A 94 7.55 -13.61 -2.93
CA VAL A 94 7.64 -12.68 -4.07
C VAL A 94 6.72 -11.49 -3.83
N PHE A 95 7.24 -10.27 -3.93
CA PHE A 95 6.42 -9.08 -4.14
C PHE A 95 6.12 -8.93 -5.63
N GLU A 96 4.86 -9.17 -6.00
CA GLU A 96 4.37 -8.87 -7.35
C GLU A 96 4.02 -7.39 -7.45
N ALA A 97 4.95 -6.58 -7.95
CA ALA A 97 4.89 -5.12 -7.99
C ALA A 97 4.85 -4.54 -9.42
N THR A 98 4.57 -5.37 -10.44
CA THR A 98 4.42 -4.90 -11.83
C THR A 98 3.10 -4.19 -12.08
N GLY A 99 2.07 -4.45 -11.27
CA GLY A 99 0.69 -4.05 -11.51
C GLY A 99 0.01 -4.77 -12.67
N ARG A 100 0.65 -5.81 -13.24
CA ARG A 100 0.14 -6.60 -14.38
C ARG A 100 -0.47 -7.92 -13.97
N PHE A 101 0.19 -8.66 -13.09
CA PHE A 101 -0.20 -10.00 -12.65
C PHE A 101 -1.05 -9.92 -11.38
N THR A 102 -2.21 -9.25 -11.50
CA THR A 102 -3.11 -9.00 -10.36
C THR A 102 -4.24 -10.04 -10.25
N GLN A 103 -4.35 -10.96 -11.21
CA GLN A 103 -5.25 -12.09 -11.13
C GLN A 103 -4.53 -13.28 -10.50
N ARG A 104 -5.24 -14.09 -9.72
CA ARG A 104 -4.69 -15.27 -9.06
C ARG A 104 -3.95 -16.19 -10.01
N GLU A 105 -4.55 -16.49 -11.16
CA GLU A 105 -3.96 -17.37 -12.17
C GLU A 105 -2.60 -16.86 -12.68
N ASP A 106 -2.47 -15.56 -12.88
CA ASP A 106 -1.21 -14.96 -13.35
C ASP A 106 -0.16 -14.92 -12.23
N ALA A 107 -0.56 -14.59 -11.00
CA ALA A 107 0.33 -14.55 -9.84
C ALA A 107 0.81 -15.96 -9.44
N ALA A 108 -0.01 -16.99 -9.66
CA ALA A 108 0.34 -18.39 -9.37
C ALA A 108 1.58 -18.89 -10.14
N LYS A 109 1.93 -18.27 -11.26
CA LYS A 109 3.16 -18.56 -12.00
C LYS A 109 4.44 -18.38 -11.16
N HIS A 110 4.41 -17.49 -10.17
CA HIS A 110 5.52 -17.37 -9.22
C HIS A 110 5.66 -18.60 -8.31
N LEU A 111 4.53 -19.23 -7.94
CA LEU A 111 4.54 -20.49 -7.19
C LEU A 111 5.07 -21.63 -8.06
N GLU A 112 4.67 -21.68 -9.35
CA GLU A 112 5.21 -22.65 -10.33
C GLU A 112 6.72 -22.50 -10.49
N ALA A 113 7.25 -21.26 -10.44
CA ALA A 113 8.66 -20.93 -10.48
C ALA A 113 9.41 -21.29 -9.19
N GLY A 114 8.69 -21.63 -8.11
CA GLY A 114 9.26 -22.13 -6.87
C GLY A 114 9.24 -21.20 -5.67
N ALA A 115 8.56 -20.05 -5.75
CA ALA A 115 8.28 -19.22 -4.58
C ALA A 115 7.27 -19.93 -3.66
N LYS A 116 7.35 -19.69 -2.35
CA LYS A 116 6.39 -20.26 -1.40
C LYS A 116 5.12 -19.42 -1.28
N LYS A 117 5.26 -18.09 -1.25
CA LYS A 117 4.15 -17.14 -1.14
C LYS A 117 4.31 -15.98 -2.12
N VAL A 118 3.18 -15.39 -2.50
CA VAL A 118 3.14 -14.20 -3.38
C VAL A 118 2.32 -13.11 -2.72
N ILE A 119 2.90 -11.92 -2.57
CA ILE A 119 2.20 -10.71 -2.14
C ILE A 119 1.99 -9.83 -3.36
N ILE A 120 0.74 -9.70 -3.80
CA ILE A 120 0.35 -8.77 -4.86
C ILE A 120 0.25 -7.38 -4.27
N THR A 121 1.05 -6.43 -4.76
CA THR A 121 1.09 -5.04 -4.26
C THR A 121 0.04 -4.15 -4.93
N ALA A 122 -1.15 -4.68 -5.11
CA ALA A 122 -2.30 -4.02 -5.72
C ALA A 122 -3.58 -4.75 -5.33
N PRO A 123 -4.77 -4.16 -5.50
CA PRO A 123 -6.02 -4.91 -5.44
C PRO A 123 -5.97 -6.06 -6.45
N ALA A 124 -6.25 -7.25 -5.97
CA ALA A 124 -6.20 -8.46 -6.78
C ALA A 124 -7.59 -8.95 -7.18
N LYS A 125 -7.63 -10.04 -7.95
CA LYS A 125 -8.84 -10.71 -8.35
C LYS A 125 -8.66 -12.20 -8.21
N ASP A 126 -9.64 -12.82 -7.53
CA ASP A 126 -9.69 -14.26 -7.25
C ASP A 126 -8.48 -14.75 -6.42
N GLU A 127 -7.79 -13.83 -5.69
CA GLU A 127 -6.73 -14.13 -4.75
C GLU A 127 -7.22 -15.00 -3.58
N ASP A 128 -6.31 -15.68 -2.88
CA ASP A 128 -6.69 -16.53 -1.75
C ASP A 128 -7.20 -15.67 -0.59
N ILE A 129 -6.56 -14.53 -0.33
CA ILE A 129 -6.99 -13.55 0.68
C ILE A 129 -6.50 -12.14 0.34
N THR A 130 -7.31 -11.14 0.67
CA THR A 130 -6.87 -9.74 0.79
C THR A 130 -6.65 -9.42 2.27
N VAL A 131 -5.45 -8.92 2.61
CA VAL A 131 -5.07 -8.57 3.99
C VAL A 131 -4.78 -7.08 4.11
N VAL A 132 -5.35 -6.46 5.13
CA VAL A 132 -4.99 -5.13 5.62
C VAL A 132 -4.59 -5.26 7.09
N LEU A 133 -3.31 -5.01 7.36
CA LEU A 133 -2.79 -5.11 8.73
C LEU A 133 -3.49 -4.15 9.68
N GLY A 134 -3.81 -4.63 10.88
CA GLY A 134 -4.62 -3.94 11.88
C GLY A 134 -6.13 -4.07 11.66
N VAL A 135 -6.57 -4.82 10.63
CA VAL A 135 -7.99 -4.99 10.29
C VAL A 135 -8.40 -6.46 10.26
N ASN A 136 -7.72 -7.29 9.47
CA ASN A 136 -8.09 -8.70 9.25
C ASN A 136 -6.89 -9.64 9.07
N GLU A 137 -5.71 -9.27 9.51
CA GLU A 137 -4.51 -10.12 9.37
C GLU A 137 -4.67 -11.48 10.06
N GLU A 138 -5.54 -11.57 11.06
CA GLU A 138 -5.82 -12.84 11.77
C GLU A 138 -6.54 -13.86 10.90
N ASP A 139 -7.16 -13.43 9.80
CA ASP A 139 -7.82 -14.32 8.82
C ASP A 139 -6.80 -15.05 7.93
N TYR A 140 -5.51 -14.67 7.97
CA TYR A 140 -4.47 -15.35 7.21
C TYR A 140 -4.24 -16.77 7.71
N ASP A 141 -4.36 -17.73 6.80
CA ASP A 141 -4.10 -19.15 7.04
C ASP A 141 -2.88 -19.59 6.18
N PRO A 142 -1.73 -19.90 6.81
CA PRO A 142 -0.52 -20.26 6.08
C PRO A 142 -0.65 -21.55 5.25
N GLU A 143 -1.57 -22.46 5.59
CA GLU A 143 -1.77 -23.71 4.86
C GLU A 143 -2.63 -23.55 3.60
N ASN A 144 -3.48 -22.50 3.54
CA ASN A 144 -4.46 -22.32 2.48
C ASN A 144 -4.30 -21.02 1.67
N HIS A 145 -3.48 -20.08 2.13
CA HIS A 145 -3.30 -18.79 1.47
C HIS A 145 -1.86 -18.61 0.96
N ASP A 146 -1.67 -18.81 -0.32
CA ASP A 146 -0.37 -18.66 -1.01
C ASP A 146 -0.27 -17.37 -1.81
N ILE A 147 -1.41 -16.84 -2.30
CA ILE A 147 -1.51 -15.63 -3.09
C ILE A 147 -2.31 -14.59 -2.32
N ILE A 148 -1.59 -13.62 -1.75
CA ILE A 148 -2.11 -12.62 -0.84
C ILE A 148 -2.12 -11.25 -1.53
N SER A 149 -3.24 -10.53 -1.48
CA SER A 149 -3.29 -9.12 -1.87
C SER A 149 -3.10 -8.22 -0.65
N ASN A 150 -2.18 -7.24 -0.74
CA ASN A 150 -2.09 -6.17 0.25
C ASN A 150 -3.06 -5.01 -0.05
N ALA A 151 -4.12 -5.25 -0.80
CA ALA A 151 -5.10 -4.25 -1.23
C ALA A 151 -4.46 -3.03 -1.93
N SER A 152 -5.06 -1.84 -1.80
CA SER A 152 -4.50 -0.58 -2.29
C SER A 152 -4.03 0.31 -1.14
N CYS A 153 -3.20 1.31 -1.45
CA CYS A 153 -2.81 2.34 -0.49
C CYS A 153 -4.02 3.05 0.16
N THR A 154 -5.04 3.36 -0.65
CA THR A 154 -6.28 3.97 -0.16
C THR A 154 -7.06 3.02 0.75
N THR A 155 -7.11 1.72 0.44
CA THR A 155 -7.77 0.73 1.30
C THR A 155 -7.04 0.58 2.63
N ASN A 156 -5.70 0.57 2.61
CA ASN A 156 -4.87 0.53 3.81
C ASN A 156 -5.08 1.76 4.70
N CYS A 157 -5.37 2.92 4.12
CA CYS A 157 -5.73 4.12 4.88
C CYS A 157 -7.17 4.03 5.42
N LEU A 158 -8.15 3.67 4.60
CA LEU A 158 -9.57 3.73 4.91
C LEU A 158 -10.02 2.63 5.89
N ALA A 159 -9.56 1.39 5.68
CA ALA A 159 -10.07 0.25 6.43
C ALA A 159 -9.79 0.32 7.95
N PRO A 160 -8.60 0.72 8.44
CA PRO A 160 -8.37 0.95 9.86
C PRO A 160 -9.30 2.03 10.45
N VAL A 161 -9.54 3.12 9.72
CA VAL A 161 -10.46 4.19 10.16
C VAL A 161 -11.87 3.66 10.33
N VAL A 162 -12.38 2.94 9.33
CA VAL A 162 -13.72 2.34 9.36
C VAL A 162 -13.83 1.30 10.49
N LYS A 163 -12.80 0.48 10.69
CA LYS A 163 -12.75 -0.55 11.74
C LYS A 163 -12.83 0.08 13.13
N VAL A 164 -12.04 1.13 13.38
CA VAL A 164 -12.07 1.86 14.66
C VAL A 164 -13.45 2.46 14.93
N LEU A 165 -14.03 3.13 13.94
CA LEU A 165 -15.37 3.71 14.09
C LEU A 165 -16.44 2.64 14.33
N MET A 166 -16.38 1.54 13.60
CA MET A 166 -17.34 0.44 13.72
C MET A 166 -17.27 -0.22 15.08
N ASP A 167 -16.07 -0.53 15.56
CA ASP A 167 -15.87 -1.26 16.82
C ASP A 167 -16.28 -0.43 18.04
N ASN A 168 -16.14 0.89 17.99
CA ASN A 168 -16.38 1.76 19.13
C ASN A 168 -17.77 2.40 19.10
N PHE A 169 -18.24 2.82 17.92
CA PHE A 169 -19.47 3.62 17.80
C PHE A 169 -20.55 2.96 16.93
N GLY A 170 -20.23 1.86 16.23
CA GLY A 170 -21.08 1.30 15.19
C GLY A 170 -21.03 2.14 13.91
N PHE A 171 -20.97 1.48 12.75
CA PHE A 171 -20.90 2.12 11.44
C PHE A 171 -22.18 1.83 10.65
N ARG A 172 -23.00 2.84 10.49
CA ARG A 172 -24.29 2.71 9.79
C ARG A 172 -24.12 2.78 8.28
N ARG A 173 -23.46 3.82 7.80
CA ARG A 173 -23.14 4.06 6.38
C ARG A 173 -22.13 5.19 6.23
N GLY A 174 -21.45 5.25 5.10
CA GLY A 174 -20.52 6.33 4.80
C GLY A 174 -20.26 6.52 3.32
N ILE A 175 -19.76 7.69 2.98
CA ILE A 175 -19.22 8.00 1.66
C ILE A 175 -17.83 8.59 1.83
N MET A 176 -16.88 8.14 1.00
CA MET A 176 -15.53 8.64 1.04
C MET A 176 -15.11 9.30 -0.28
N THR A 177 -14.28 10.31 -0.17
CA THR A 177 -13.52 10.83 -1.30
C THR A 177 -12.04 10.73 -0.96
N THR A 178 -11.26 10.08 -1.82
CA THR A 178 -9.80 10.22 -1.69
C THR A 178 -9.34 11.34 -2.62
N VAL A 179 -8.74 12.39 -2.04
CA VAL A 179 -7.98 13.39 -2.79
C VAL A 179 -6.56 12.84 -2.93
N HIS A 180 -6.26 12.33 -4.11
CA HIS A 180 -5.13 11.44 -4.35
C HIS A 180 -4.07 12.07 -5.26
N ALA A 181 -2.81 11.95 -4.87
CA ALA A 181 -1.70 12.29 -5.71
C ALA A 181 -1.78 11.59 -7.08
N TYR A 182 -1.20 12.18 -8.12
CA TYR A 182 -1.12 11.50 -9.42
C TYR A 182 -0.19 10.28 -9.34
N THR A 183 -0.44 9.30 -10.18
CA THR A 183 0.38 8.08 -10.27
C THR A 183 0.74 7.81 -11.73
N ASN A 184 1.65 6.85 -11.99
CA ASN A 184 2.07 6.47 -13.35
C ASN A 184 0.94 5.85 -14.21
N ASP A 185 -0.23 5.64 -13.65
CA ASP A 185 -1.48 5.37 -14.36
C ASP A 185 -1.96 6.59 -15.19
N GLN A 186 -1.49 7.79 -14.84
CA GLN A 186 -1.79 9.04 -15.52
C GLN A 186 -0.59 9.50 -16.36
N SER A 187 -0.88 10.28 -17.40
CA SER A 187 0.13 10.82 -18.30
C SER A 187 0.46 12.27 -17.99
N ILE A 188 1.69 12.70 -18.32
CA ILE A 188 2.13 14.09 -18.17
C ILE A 188 1.29 15.01 -19.07
N LEU A 189 1.11 14.63 -20.34
CA LEU A 189 0.24 15.31 -21.32
C LEU A 189 -0.90 14.38 -21.73
N ASP A 190 -1.89 14.94 -22.46
CA ASP A 190 -3.06 14.19 -22.94
C ASP A 190 -2.64 12.95 -23.76
N LEU A 191 -3.09 11.78 -23.34
CA LEU A 191 -2.75 10.50 -23.96
C LEU A 191 -3.96 9.55 -23.86
N PRO A 192 -4.18 8.63 -24.83
CA PRO A 192 -5.26 7.66 -24.75
C PRO A 192 -5.25 6.86 -23.43
N HIS A 193 -6.41 6.81 -22.79
CA HIS A 193 -6.67 6.05 -21.56
C HIS A 193 -8.10 5.53 -21.57
N LYS A 194 -8.39 4.38 -20.92
CA LYS A 194 -9.75 3.81 -20.82
C LYS A 194 -10.72 4.76 -20.11
N ASP A 195 -10.25 5.42 -19.04
CA ASP A 195 -10.96 6.52 -18.40
C ASP A 195 -10.57 7.84 -19.10
N LEU A 196 -11.52 8.47 -19.79
CA LEU A 196 -11.29 9.70 -20.54
C LEU A 196 -10.87 10.89 -19.66
N ARG A 197 -11.18 10.87 -18.38
CA ARG A 197 -10.71 11.88 -17.42
C ARG A 197 -9.24 11.66 -17.08
N ARG A 198 -8.78 10.42 -16.90
CA ARG A 198 -7.36 10.08 -16.71
C ARG A 198 -6.53 10.24 -17.98
N ALA A 199 -7.17 10.35 -19.15
CA ALA A 199 -6.50 10.66 -20.40
C ALA A 199 -5.93 12.09 -20.45
N ARG A 200 -6.30 12.97 -19.50
CA ARG A 200 -5.88 14.37 -19.46
C ARG A 200 -4.61 14.53 -18.63
N ALA A 201 -3.90 15.64 -18.90
CA ALA A 201 -2.62 15.97 -18.26
C ALA A 201 -2.73 16.01 -16.72
N ALA A 202 -1.95 15.16 -16.05
CA ALA A 202 -2.05 14.93 -14.61
C ALA A 202 -1.65 16.15 -13.76
N ALA A 203 -0.56 16.84 -14.16
CA ALA A 203 0.05 17.89 -13.35
C ALA A 203 -0.64 19.26 -13.40
N VAL A 204 -1.74 19.38 -14.18
CA VAL A 204 -2.46 20.66 -14.37
C VAL A 204 -3.96 20.56 -14.13
N SER A 205 -4.44 19.39 -13.70
CA SER A 205 -5.89 19.15 -13.60
C SER A 205 -6.28 18.45 -12.30
N ILE A 206 -7.43 18.82 -11.74
CA ILE A 206 -8.16 18.00 -10.77
C ILE A 206 -9.03 17.03 -11.56
N ILE A 207 -8.82 15.72 -11.36
CA ILE A 207 -9.44 14.68 -12.17
C ILE A 207 -10.32 13.77 -11.31
N PRO A 208 -11.67 13.92 -11.36
CA PRO A 208 -12.58 12.96 -10.73
C PRO A 208 -12.51 11.62 -11.45
N THR A 209 -12.39 10.54 -10.69
CA THR A 209 -12.33 9.19 -11.24
C THR A 209 -12.82 8.16 -10.22
N THR A 210 -12.95 6.92 -10.64
CA THR A 210 -13.36 5.82 -9.76
C THR A 210 -12.23 5.37 -8.84
N THR A 211 -12.60 4.79 -7.70
CA THR A 211 -11.69 4.03 -6.82
C THR A 211 -12.35 2.71 -6.42
N GLY A 212 -11.56 1.66 -6.33
CA GLY A 212 -12.01 0.38 -5.77
C GLY A 212 -11.90 0.28 -4.25
N ALA A 213 -11.39 1.33 -3.57
CA ALA A 213 -11.05 1.25 -2.15
C ALA A 213 -12.24 0.97 -1.24
N ALA A 214 -13.39 1.61 -1.47
CA ALA A 214 -14.61 1.35 -0.68
C ALA A 214 -15.08 -0.11 -0.82
N LYS A 215 -15.04 -0.65 -2.05
CA LYS A 215 -15.36 -2.07 -2.31
C LYS A 215 -14.33 -2.99 -1.66
N ALA A 216 -13.04 -2.68 -1.76
CA ALA A 216 -11.97 -3.47 -1.15
C ALA A 216 -12.05 -3.44 0.38
N THR A 217 -12.46 -2.33 0.99
CA THR A 217 -12.73 -2.25 2.43
C THR A 217 -13.79 -3.28 2.86
N SER A 218 -14.81 -3.53 2.03
CA SER A 218 -15.83 -4.55 2.33
C SER A 218 -15.35 -6.00 2.14
N LEU A 219 -14.16 -6.23 1.59
CA LEU A 219 -13.54 -7.56 1.56
C LEU A 219 -12.89 -7.88 2.92
N VAL A 220 -12.27 -6.87 3.54
CA VAL A 220 -11.56 -7.02 4.82
C VAL A 220 -12.44 -6.68 6.04
N ILE A 221 -13.57 -6.00 5.84
CA ILE A 221 -14.61 -5.71 6.84
C ILE A 221 -15.96 -6.07 6.21
N PRO A 222 -16.39 -7.33 6.23
CA PRO A 222 -17.63 -7.77 5.56
C PRO A 222 -18.90 -7.04 6.03
N GLU A 223 -18.94 -6.55 7.26
CA GLU A 223 -20.06 -5.86 7.90
C GLU A 223 -20.40 -4.51 7.24
N VAL A 224 -19.44 -3.90 6.53
CA VAL A 224 -19.69 -2.62 5.82
C VAL A 224 -20.05 -2.81 4.35
N ARG A 225 -20.26 -4.06 3.91
CA ARG A 225 -20.67 -4.34 2.53
C ARG A 225 -22.00 -3.66 2.20
N GLY A 226 -21.98 -2.81 1.15
CA GLY A 226 -23.13 -2.04 0.73
C GLY A 226 -23.45 -0.83 1.60
N LYS A 227 -22.66 -0.57 2.65
CA LYS A 227 -22.80 0.58 3.53
C LYS A 227 -21.79 1.71 3.25
N ILE A 228 -20.75 1.42 2.46
CA ILE A 228 -19.72 2.38 2.11
C ILE A 228 -19.49 2.42 0.59
N ASP A 229 -19.36 3.62 0.03
CA ASP A 229 -18.99 3.84 -1.36
C ASP A 229 -18.13 5.11 -1.46
N GLY A 230 -17.60 5.41 -2.63
CA GLY A 230 -16.77 6.59 -2.81
C GLY A 230 -16.14 6.75 -4.18
N LEU A 231 -15.38 7.83 -4.32
CA LEU A 231 -14.67 8.19 -5.54
C LEU A 231 -13.27 8.75 -5.22
N ALA A 232 -12.48 8.97 -6.28
CA ALA A 232 -11.18 9.61 -6.19
C ALA A 232 -11.18 10.95 -6.93
N MET A 233 -10.49 11.93 -6.35
CA MET A 233 -10.09 13.17 -7.00
C MET A 233 -8.57 13.14 -7.16
N ARG A 234 -8.05 12.95 -8.39
CA ARG A 234 -6.61 13.09 -8.64
C ARG A 234 -6.24 14.56 -8.68
N VAL A 235 -5.16 14.91 -8.00
CA VAL A 235 -4.67 16.30 -7.87
C VAL A 235 -3.23 16.44 -8.33
N PRO A 236 -2.77 17.65 -8.69
CA PRO A 236 -1.40 17.92 -9.16
C PRO A 236 -0.34 17.88 -8.04
N THR A 237 -0.31 16.81 -7.26
CA THR A 237 0.67 16.54 -6.21
C THR A 237 1.41 15.23 -6.52
N PRO A 238 2.73 15.15 -6.35
CA PRO A 238 3.51 13.95 -6.73
C PRO A 238 3.31 12.79 -5.76
N ASN A 239 3.02 13.05 -4.49
CA ASN A 239 2.85 12.04 -3.45
C ASN A 239 2.06 12.61 -2.28
N VAL A 240 1.62 11.75 -1.39
CA VAL A 240 0.72 11.96 -0.26
C VAL A 240 -0.70 12.29 -0.71
N SER A 241 -1.60 11.52 -0.17
CA SER A 241 -3.04 11.55 -0.45
C SER A 241 -3.81 11.68 0.86
N ILE A 242 -5.09 12.00 0.78
CA ILE A 242 -5.96 12.12 1.94
C ILE A 242 -7.31 11.45 1.65
N VAL A 243 -7.79 10.67 2.61
CA VAL A 243 -9.17 10.17 2.64
C VAL A 243 -10.03 11.17 3.40
N ASP A 244 -11.09 11.64 2.78
CA ASP A 244 -12.20 12.37 3.39
C ASP A 244 -13.37 11.39 3.55
N LEU A 245 -13.61 10.93 4.78
CA LEU A 245 -14.71 10.03 5.12
C LEU A 245 -15.81 10.80 5.83
N THR A 246 -17.00 10.81 5.24
CA THR A 246 -18.23 11.24 5.92
C THR A 246 -19.06 10.00 6.24
N ALA A 247 -19.41 9.80 7.51
CA ALA A 247 -20.11 8.60 7.97
C ALA A 247 -21.22 8.93 8.97
N GLU A 248 -22.26 8.09 8.98
CA GLU A 248 -23.30 8.07 10.01
C GLU A 248 -22.99 6.91 10.97
N LEU A 249 -22.91 7.20 12.26
CA LEU A 249 -22.65 6.25 13.33
C LEU A 249 -23.96 5.79 13.98
N GLU A 250 -23.89 4.68 14.74
CA GLU A 250 -25.05 4.16 15.47
C GLU A 250 -25.21 4.85 16.85
N LYS A 251 -24.09 5.28 17.45
CA LYS A 251 -24.05 6.00 18.73
C LYS A 251 -23.87 7.48 18.54
N ASP A 252 -24.35 8.25 19.49
CA ASP A 252 -24.09 9.68 19.62
C ASP A 252 -22.64 9.89 20.06
N VAL A 253 -21.94 10.85 19.47
CA VAL A 253 -20.52 11.13 19.72
C VAL A 253 -20.24 12.62 19.70
N THR A 254 -19.14 13.01 20.34
CA THR A 254 -18.51 14.33 20.22
C THR A 254 -17.23 14.25 19.40
N VAL A 255 -16.69 15.38 18.98
CA VAL A 255 -15.40 15.48 18.29
C VAL A 255 -14.28 14.91 19.17
N GLU A 256 -14.30 15.24 20.45
CA GLU A 256 -13.33 14.81 21.46
C GLU A 256 -13.33 13.29 21.60
N GLU A 257 -14.49 12.67 21.72
CA GLU A 257 -14.64 11.22 21.84
C GLU A 257 -14.12 10.49 20.59
N VAL A 258 -14.43 11.00 19.40
CA VAL A 258 -13.93 10.41 18.14
C VAL A 258 -12.40 10.49 18.08
N ASN A 259 -11.81 11.66 18.35
CA ASN A 259 -10.36 11.84 18.32
C ASN A 259 -9.65 11.03 19.42
N GLU A 260 -10.22 10.91 20.60
CA GLU A 260 -9.64 10.15 21.70
C GLU A 260 -9.60 8.65 21.40
N VAL A 261 -10.65 8.12 20.79
CA VAL A 261 -10.65 6.70 20.35
C VAL A 261 -9.57 6.45 19.30
N PHE A 262 -9.36 7.34 18.34
CA PHE A 262 -8.26 7.20 17.38
C PHE A 262 -6.89 7.27 18.05
N ARG A 263 -6.65 8.16 19.04
CA ARG A 263 -5.40 8.21 19.80
C ARG A 263 -5.15 6.91 20.55
N LYS A 264 -6.16 6.41 21.23
CA LYS A 264 -6.07 5.14 21.97
C LYS A 264 -5.71 3.96 21.06
N GLU A 265 -6.35 3.87 19.89
CA GLU A 265 -6.05 2.78 18.94
C GLU A 265 -4.66 2.94 18.31
N ALA A 266 -4.22 4.18 18.02
CA ALA A 266 -2.89 4.48 17.50
C ALA A 266 -1.75 4.14 18.49
N GLU A 267 -1.96 4.33 19.79
CA GLU A 267 -1.03 3.95 20.83
C GLU A 267 -1.10 2.46 21.20
N GLY A 268 -2.22 1.82 20.90
CA GLY A 268 -2.54 0.43 21.22
C GLY A 268 -2.43 -0.53 20.03
N ARG A 269 -3.55 -1.12 19.67
CA ARG A 269 -3.67 -2.19 18.66
C ARG A 269 -3.16 -1.80 17.27
N LEU A 270 -3.36 -0.54 16.88
CA LEU A 270 -2.97 -0.03 15.55
C LEU A 270 -1.65 0.73 15.56
N LYS A 271 -0.81 0.54 16.59
CA LYS A 271 0.51 1.17 16.65
C LYS A 271 1.36 0.81 15.42
N GLY A 272 1.87 1.85 14.73
CA GLY A 272 2.64 1.70 13.50
C GLY A 272 1.78 1.53 12.22
N VAL A 273 0.45 1.40 12.36
CA VAL A 273 -0.51 1.39 11.25
C VAL A 273 -1.30 2.69 11.19
N LEU A 274 -1.79 3.14 12.34
CA LEU A 274 -2.56 4.36 12.53
C LEU A 274 -1.77 5.35 13.39
N ALA A 275 -1.88 6.63 13.07
CA ALA A 275 -1.39 7.73 13.89
C ALA A 275 -2.44 8.85 13.95
N VAL A 276 -2.24 9.80 14.85
CA VAL A 276 -3.07 11.01 14.95
C VAL A 276 -2.14 12.23 14.94
N SER A 277 -2.49 13.23 14.13
CA SER A 277 -1.82 14.52 14.10
C SER A 277 -2.71 15.59 14.72
N ASP A 278 -2.14 16.35 15.66
CA ASP A 278 -2.74 17.53 16.28
C ASP A 278 -2.13 18.84 15.76
N GLU A 279 -1.31 18.75 14.69
CA GLU A 279 -0.63 19.88 14.07
C GLU A 279 -1.29 20.28 12.75
N PRO A 280 -1.28 21.59 12.38
CA PRO A 280 -1.87 22.07 11.13
C PRO A 280 -0.96 21.78 9.93
N LEU A 281 -0.78 20.51 9.60
CA LEU A 281 0.12 20.02 8.55
C LEU A 281 -0.60 19.91 7.20
N VAL A 282 0.21 19.80 6.14
CA VAL A 282 -0.24 19.61 4.76
C VAL A 282 0.47 18.41 4.11
N SER A 283 0.08 18.04 2.91
CA SER A 283 0.54 16.80 2.25
C SER A 283 2.06 16.61 2.25
N ILE A 284 2.83 17.68 2.01
CA ILE A 284 4.30 17.55 1.93
C ILE A 284 4.95 17.11 3.25
N ASP A 285 4.31 17.42 4.39
CA ASP A 285 4.83 17.10 5.72
C ASP A 285 4.70 15.61 6.06
N TYR A 286 3.87 14.90 5.30
CA TYR A 286 3.66 13.46 5.46
C TYR A 286 4.47 12.59 4.48
N VAL A 287 5.32 13.20 3.64
CA VAL A 287 6.21 12.42 2.77
C VAL A 287 7.19 11.60 3.61
N GLY A 288 7.25 10.29 3.35
CA GLY A 288 8.05 9.34 4.12
C GLY A 288 7.39 8.84 5.41
N ASN A 289 6.14 9.23 5.70
CA ASN A 289 5.43 8.71 6.86
C ASN A 289 5.06 7.23 6.66
N PRO A 290 5.50 6.30 7.55
CA PRO A 290 5.28 4.87 7.38
C PRO A 290 3.88 4.40 7.79
N ASN A 291 3.08 5.24 8.46
CA ASN A 291 1.74 4.85 8.86
C ASN A 291 0.80 4.76 7.64
N SER A 292 -0.08 3.77 7.65
CA SER A 292 -1.11 3.62 6.62
C SER A 292 -2.17 4.71 6.67
N SER A 293 -2.37 5.30 7.85
CA SER A 293 -3.48 6.22 8.15
C SER A 293 -3.04 7.20 9.24
N VAL A 294 -3.10 8.50 8.96
CA VAL A 294 -2.80 9.55 9.96
C VAL A 294 -4.02 10.45 10.08
N ILE A 295 -4.75 10.32 11.17
CA ILE A 295 -5.95 11.12 11.43
C ILE A 295 -5.56 12.58 11.66
N ASP A 296 -6.18 13.48 10.94
CA ASP A 296 -6.11 14.92 11.15
C ASP A 296 -7.16 15.31 12.20
N SER A 297 -6.74 15.39 13.47
CA SER A 297 -7.67 15.64 14.58
C SER A 297 -8.29 17.04 14.53
N LEU A 298 -7.61 18.01 13.89
CA LEU A 298 -8.11 19.37 13.74
C LEU A 298 -9.24 19.47 12.71
N SER A 299 -9.38 18.45 11.86
CA SER A 299 -10.38 18.38 10.78
C SER A 299 -11.48 17.35 11.05
N THR A 300 -11.67 16.95 12.30
CA THR A 300 -12.80 16.12 12.72
C THR A 300 -14.03 16.98 12.96
N TYR A 301 -15.15 16.61 12.34
CA TYR A 301 -16.46 17.30 12.52
C TYR A 301 -17.52 16.30 12.95
N VAL A 302 -18.45 16.78 13.79
CA VAL A 302 -19.65 16.05 14.19
C VAL A 302 -20.88 16.96 13.97
N ILE A 303 -21.89 16.43 13.30
CA ILE A 303 -23.17 17.11 13.04
C ILE A 303 -24.29 16.22 13.59
N GLU A 304 -25.19 16.80 14.38
CA GLU A 304 -26.34 16.08 14.98
C GLU A 304 -25.89 14.77 15.67
N GLU A 305 -24.74 14.84 16.38
CA GLU A 305 -24.18 13.80 17.24
C GLU A 305 -23.78 12.48 16.53
N ARG A 306 -24.28 12.22 15.31
CA ARG A 306 -24.07 10.95 14.60
C ARG A 306 -23.43 11.06 13.22
N MET A 307 -23.53 12.21 12.57
CA MET A 307 -22.86 12.42 11.29
C MET A 307 -21.47 12.97 11.54
N ILE A 308 -20.47 12.21 11.17
CA ILE A 308 -19.07 12.59 11.35
C ILE A 308 -18.38 12.82 10.02
N LYS A 309 -17.36 13.69 10.03
CA LYS A 309 -16.34 13.80 8.99
C LYS A 309 -14.98 13.58 9.63
N VAL A 310 -14.18 12.68 9.04
CA VAL A 310 -12.81 12.40 9.45
C VAL A 310 -11.91 12.50 8.23
N LEU A 311 -10.80 13.21 8.37
CA LEU A 311 -9.73 13.25 7.38
C LEU A 311 -8.57 12.36 7.83
N SER A 312 -8.04 11.56 6.91
CA SER A 312 -6.87 10.72 7.17
C SER A 312 -5.85 10.84 6.05
N TRP A 313 -4.65 11.30 6.39
CA TRP A 313 -3.49 11.41 5.51
C TRP A 313 -2.78 10.07 5.34
N TYR A 314 -2.16 9.87 4.19
CA TYR A 314 -1.30 8.72 3.94
C TYR A 314 -0.29 9.01 2.84
N ASP A 315 0.97 8.60 3.07
CA ASP A 315 1.93 8.52 1.98
C ASP A 315 1.58 7.29 1.13
N ASN A 316 1.00 7.52 -0.04
CA ASN A 316 0.49 6.46 -0.91
C ASN A 316 1.59 5.58 -1.51
N GLU A 317 2.85 5.98 -1.42
CA GLU A 317 4.02 5.19 -1.81
C GLU A 317 4.73 4.60 -0.59
N TRP A 318 5.19 5.43 0.35
CA TRP A 318 6.00 5.00 1.49
C TRP A 318 5.21 4.22 2.53
N GLY A 319 4.07 4.74 2.98
CA GLY A 319 3.21 4.06 3.95
C GLY A 319 2.73 2.71 3.42
N TYR A 320 2.37 2.66 2.14
CA TYR A 320 1.97 1.41 1.48
C TYR A 320 3.13 0.41 1.37
N SER A 321 4.32 0.87 0.99
CA SER A 321 5.51 0.02 0.88
C SER A 321 5.94 -0.52 2.25
N SER A 322 5.82 0.29 3.30
CA SER A 322 6.04 -0.14 4.69
C SER A 322 5.07 -1.25 5.09
N ARG A 323 3.79 -1.14 4.72
CA ARG A 323 2.80 -2.22 4.96
C ARG A 323 3.12 -3.50 4.18
N CYS A 324 3.66 -3.40 2.97
CA CYS A 324 4.14 -4.59 2.25
C CYS A 324 5.25 -5.31 3.02
N VAL A 325 6.22 -4.56 3.56
CA VAL A 325 7.31 -5.10 4.39
C VAL A 325 6.75 -5.77 5.66
N ASP A 326 5.84 -5.11 6.35
CA ASP A 326 5.25 -5.67 7.57
C ASP A 326 4.37 -6.90 7.29
N LEU A 327 3.66 -6.92 6.16
CA LEU A 327 2.88 -8.09 5.75
C LEU A 327 3.79 -9.29 5.46
N ALA A 328 4.94 -9.08 4.80
CA ALA A 328 5.89 -10.15 4.56
C ALA A 328 6.46 -10.73 5.87
N LYS A 329 6.77 -9.87 6.85
CA LYS A 329 7.19 -10.29 8.19
C LYS A 329 6.09 -11.10 8.89
N TYR A 330 4.86 -10.59 8.87
CA TYR A 330 3.71 -11.27 9.47
C TYR A 330 3.47 -12.66 8.88
N ILE A 331 3.50 -12.79 7.55
CA ILE A 331 3.37 -14.07 6.85
C ILE A 331 4.48 -15.03 7.29
N ALA A 332 5.73 -14.58 7.34
CA ALA A 332 6.85 -15.41 7.74
C ALA A 332 6.79 -15.85 9.22
N GLU A 333 6.27 -15.00 10.11
CA GLU A 333 6.04 -15.33 11.53
C GLU A 333 4.92 -16.36 11.72
N LYS A 334 3.89 -16.32 10.88
CA LYS A 334 2.75 -17.25 10.94
C LYS A 334 3.03 -18.59 10.26
N GLY A 335 3.90 -18.61 9.25
CA GLY A 335 4.29 -19.80 8.48
C GLY A 335 4.36 -19.51 6.98
N LEU A 336 5.38 -20.13 6.34
CA LEU A 336 5.67 -20.04 4.90
C LEU A 336 5.29 -21.33 4.16
#